data_13d41e2fe0880af621914db3a1226142
#
_entry.id   13d41e2fe0880af621914db3a1226142
#
_cell.length_a   1.000
_cell.length_b   1.000
_cell.length_c   1.000
_cell.angle_alpha   90.00
_cell.angle_beta   90.00
_cell.angle_gamma   90.00
#
_symmetry.space_group_name_H-M   'P 1'
#
loop_
_entity.id
_entity.type
_entity.pdbx_description
1 polymer ?
#
loop_
_entity_poly.entity_id
_entity_poly.type
_entity_poly.pdbx_seq_one_letter_code
_entity_poly.pdbx_strand_id
1 'polypeptide(L)'
;MEKVRRDPASLSQLVKDFDLEVVYKGLDYDTRMITIPDVNRPALQLVGFYDYFEPKRLQILGKAEFTFLKAMPLEQRRKVFEDLLRCEIPALIVARNMEIFPELMEIARKHGRTLLRTEKTTVELTSHIIDYLNRALAPQITRHGVLMNIYGQGVLMIGDSGIGKSETAIELLKRGHRLGTTRWRFAAFPTPCTARPRRSSATTLRSGVSASSTCSSCSVWARCSLTPTSRS
;
A
#
# COMPACT_ATOMS: atom_id res chain seq x y z
N MET A 1 -10.77 24.11 -2.56
CA MET A 1 -10.95 22.64 -2.56
C MET A 1 -9.57 22.01 -2.44
N GLU A 2 -9.37 21.25 -1.40
CA GLU A 2 -8.10 20.58 -1.14
C GLU A 2 -7.94 19.37 -2.06
N LYS A 3 -6.82 19.29 -2.79
CA LYS A 3 -6.54 18.15 -3.69
C LYS A 3 -6.15 16.94 -2.84
N VAL A 4 -7.08 16.02 -2.67
CA VAL A 4 -6.80 14.69 -2.14
C VAL A 4 -6.10 13.90 -3.24
N ARG A 5 -4.86 13.50 -3.01
CA ARG A 5 -4.08 12.68 -3.95
C ARG A 5 -4.02 11.25 -3.44
N ARG A 6 -4.23 10.30 -4.34
CA ARG A 6 -3.95 8.89 -4.12
C ARG A 6 -2.82 8.50 -5.07
N ASP A 7 -1.72 8.05 -4.52
CA ASP A 7 -0.61 7.58 -5.35
C ASP A 7 -0.77 6.06 -5.54
N PRO A 8 -0.86 5.55 -6.78
CA PRO A 8 -0.99 4.12 -7.02
C PRO A 8 0.29 3.39 -6.59
N ALA A 9 0.14 2.14 -6.14
CA ALA A 9 1.28 1.30 -5.78
C ALA A 9 1.84 0.59 -7.01
N SER A 10 3.16 0.62 -7.20
CA SER A 10 3.82 -0.11 -8.28
C SER A 10 3.87 -1.61 -7.97
N LEU A 11 3.53 -2.46 -8.96
CA LEU A 11 3.67 -3.92 -8.84
C LEU A 11 5.13 -4.32 -8.59
N SER A 12 6.08 -3.73 -9.31
CA SER A 12 7.50 -4.03 -9.16
C SER A 12 8.06 -3.68 -7.77
N GLN A 13 7.54 -2.60 -7.14
CA GLN A 13 7.91 -2.26 -5.77
C GLN A 13 7.30 -3.24 -4.76
N LEU A 14 6.03 -3.63 -4.94
CA LEU A 14 5.38 -4.64 -4.11
C LEU A 14 6.15 -5.97 -4.15
N VAL A 15 6.55 -6.42 -5.33
CA VAL A 15 7.33 -7.66 -5.50
C VAL A 15 8.63 -7.60 -4.69
N LYS A 16 9.34 -6.48 -4.71
CA LYS A 16 10.58 -6.27 -3.93
C LYS A 16 10.32 -6.21 -2.43
N ASP A 17 9.29 -5.48 -2.01
CA ASP A 17 8.99 -5.28 -0.59
C ASP A 17 8.53 -6.58 0.10
N PHE A 18 7.92 -7.49 -0.66
CA PHE A 18 7.43 -8.79 -0.18
C PHE A 18 8.35 -9.97 -0.48
N ASP A 19 9.47 -9.73 -1.19
CA ASP A 19 10.40 -10.76 -1.62
C ASP A 19 9.69 -11.88 -2.39
N LEU A 20 8.89 -11.48 -3.39
CA LEU A 20 8.17 -12.44 -4.24
C LEU A 20 9.06 -12.88 -5.39
N GLU A 21 9.10 -14.18 -5.63
CA GLU A 21 9.79 -14.75 -6.78
C GLU A 21 9.03 -14.41 -8.07
N VAL A 22 9.71 -13.84 -9.05
CA VAL A 22 9.15 -13.57 -10.37
C VAL A 22 9.35 -14.79 -11.26
N VAL A 23 8.30 -15.61 -11.41
CA VAL A 23 8.33 -16.81 -12.28
C VAL A 23 8.22 -16.42 -13.75
N TYR A 24 7.35 -15.46 -14.04
CA TYR A 24 7.25 -14.86 -15.37
C TYR A 24 6.96 -13.36 -15.26
N LYS A 25 7.78 -12.58 -15.95
CA LYS A 25 7.63 -11.12 -16.02
C LYS A 25 6.71 -10.76 -17.17
N GLY A 26 5.50 -10.32 -16.84
CA GLY A 26 4.51 -9.86 -17.82
C GLY A 26 4.94 -8.59 -18.55
N LEU A 27 4.26 -8.27 -19.64
CA LEU A 27 4.59 -7.12 -20.51
C LEU A 27 4.52 -5.77 -19.77
N ASP A 28 3.63 -5.66 -18.81
CA ASP A 28 3.36 -4.44 -18.05
C ASP A 28 3.96 -4.43 -16.62
N TYR A 29 4.80 -5.40 -16.28
CA TYR A 29 5.35 -5.59 -14.94
C TYR A 29 5.95 -4.32 -14.33
N ASP A 30 6.76 -3.59 -15.07
CA ASP A 30 7.45 -2.40 -14.56
C ASP A 30 6.56 -1.17 -14.49
N THR A 31 5.50 -1.12 -15.28
CA THR A 31 4.57 0.01 -15.40
C THR A 31 3.24 -0.24 -14.70
N ARG A 32 2.94 -1.49 -14.36
CA ARG A 32 1.67 -1.87 -13.75
C ARG A 32 1.48 -1.26 -12.39
N MET A 33 0.38 -0.52 -12.24
CA MET A 33 -0.02 0.11 -10.99
C MET A 33 -1.21 -0.62 -10.37
N ILE A 34 -1.13 -0.84 -9.07
CA ILE A 34 -2.20 -1.41 -8.27
C ILE A 34 -3.00 -0.24 -7.69
N THR A 35 -4.29 -0.23 -7.91
CA THR A 35 -5.20 0.88 -7.53
C THR A 35 -6.22 0.48 -6.47
N ILE A 36 -6.33 -0.81 -6.18
CA ILE A 36 -7.30 -1.37 -5.22
C ILE A 36 -6.52 -2.09 -4.11
N PRO A 37 -6.82 -1.83 -2.84
CA PRO A 37 -6.10 -2.43 -1.71
C PRO A 37 -6.50 -3.88 -1.44
N ASP A 38 -7.50 -4.40 -2.15
CA ASP A 38 -8.02 -5.73 -1.95
C ASP A 38 -7.27 -6.79 -2.77
N VAL A 39 -7.31 -8.00 -2.25
CA VAL A 39 -6.78 -9.20 -2.88
C VAL A 39 -7.93 -10.18 -3.12
N ASN A 40 -7.90 -10.90 -4.22
CA ASN A 40 -8.89 -11.92 -4.54
C ASN A 40 -8.28 -13.32 -4.57
N ARG A 41 -9.06 -14.30 -4.11
CA ARG A 41 -8.79 -15.73 -4.30
C ARG A 41 -9.79 -16.23 -5.34
N PRO A 42 -9.36 -16.62 -6.54
CA PRO A 42 -10.25 -16.86 -7.69
C PRO A 42 -11.00 -18.22 -7.61
N ALA A 43 -11.54 -18.56 -6.43
CA ALA A 43 -12.19 -19.85 -6.23
C ALA A 43 -13.43 -20.03 -7.14
N LEU A 44 -14.29 -19.03 -7.25
CA LEU A 44 -15.48 -19.06 -8.11
C LEU A 44 -15.12 -18.99 -9.59
N GLN A 45 -14.04 -18.28 -9.93
CA GLN A 45 -13.54 -18.17 -11.30
C GLN A 45 -13.02 -19.53 -11.81
N LEU A 46 -12.52 -20.39 -10.91
CA LEU A 46 -12.09 -21.75 -11.28
C LEU A 46 -13.24 -22.65 -11.75
N VAL A 47 -14.48 -22.32 -11.36
CA VAL A 47 -15.69 -23.01 -11.85
C VAL A 47 -16.44 -22.24 -12.94
N GLY A 48 -15.84 -21.17 -13.45
CA GLY A 48 -16.39 -20.39 -14.56
C GLY A 48 -17.37 -19.29 -14.16
N PHE A 49 -17.49 -18.95 -12.87
CA PHE A 49 -18.36 -17.89 -12.40
C PHE A 49 -17.58 -16.58 -12.27
N TYR A 50 -17.89 -15.60 -13.13
CA TYR A 50 -17.21 -14.30 -13.21
C TYR A 50 -18.09 -13.11 -12.83
N ASP A 51 -19.35 -13.34 -12.44
CA ASP A 51 -20.20 -12.26 -11.98
C ASP A 51 -19.59 -11.62 -10.73
N TYR A 52 -19.49 -10.29 -10.71
CA TYR A 52 -18.84 -9.51 -9.67
C TYR A 52 -17.32 -9.77 -9.52
N PHE A 53 -16.68 -10.44 -10.48
CA PHE A 53 -15.23 -10.55 -10.50
C PHE A 53 -14.60 -9.20 -10.79
N GLU A 54 -13.68 -8.79 -9.93
CA GLU A 54 -12.95 -7.53 -10.05
C GLU A 54 -11.51 -7.77 -10.50
N PRO A 55 -11.21 -7.69 -11.80
CA PRO A 55 -9.91 -8.07 -12.34
C PRO A 55 -8.76 -7.18 -11.84
N LYS A 56 -9.06 -5.95 -11.39
CA LYS A 56 -8.02 -5.02 -10.88
C LYS A 56 -7.40 -5.44 -9.56
N ARG A 57 -7.96 -6.43 -8.86
CA ARG A 57 -7.40 -6.99 -7.63
C ARG A 57 -6.25 -7.94 -7.95
N LEU A 58 -5.25 -7.99 -7.07
CA LEU A 58 -4.23 -9.04 -7.09
C LEU A 58 -4.90 -10.41 -6.85
N GLN A 59 -4.52 -11.39 -7.65
CA GLN A 59 -5.06 -12.76 -7.55
C GLN A 59 -4.07 -13.65 -6.81
N ILE A 60 -4.54 -14.43 -5.83
CA ILE A 60 -3.70 -15.38 -5.08
C ILE A 60 -4.29 -16.78 -5.17
N LEU A 61 -3.50 -17.72 -5.67
CA LEU A 61 -3.81 -19.15 -5.63
C LEU A 61 -3.20 -19.76 -4.35
N GLY A 62 -4.08 -20.28 -3.51
CA GLY A 62 -3.70 -21.02 -2.31
C GLY A 62 -3.76 -22.54 -2.50
N LYS A 63 -3.53 -23.27 -1.40
CA LYS A 63 -3.51 -24.75 -1.41
C LYS A 63 -4.83 -25.36 -1.88
N ALA A 64 -5.97 -24.78 -1.49
CA ALA A 64 -7.29 -25.30 -1.84
C ALA A 64 -7.54 -25.18 -3.36
N GLU A 65 -7.32 -23.98 -3.91
CA GLU A 65 -7.47 -23.71 -5.34
C GLU A 65 -6.52 -24.58 -6.16
N PHE A 66 -5.27 -24.71 -5.69
CA PHE A 66 -4.27 -25.50 -6.36
C PHE A 66 -4.60 -27.00 -6.37
N THR A 67 -5.08 -27.53 -5.24
CA THR A 67 -5.53 -28.94 -5.15
C THR A 67 -6.71 -29.21 -6.06
N PHE A 68 -7.66 -28.28 -6.12
CA PHE A 68 -8.81 -28.35 -7.04
C PHE A 68 -8.36 -28.37 -8.50
N LEU A 69 -7.48 -27.45 -8.89
CA LEU A 69 -6.88 -27.40 -10.23
C LEU A 69 -6.13 -28.69 -10.59
N LYS A 70 -5.40 -29.28 -9.63
CA LYS A 70 -4.65 -30.53 -9.85
C LYS A 70 -5.58 -31.72 -10.12
N ALA A 71 -6.78 -31.72 -9.54
CA ALA A 71 -7.79 -32.76 -9.77
C ALA A 71 -8.55 -32.59 -11.10
N MET A 72 -8.46 -31.42 -11.74
CA MET A 72 -9.13 -31.16 -13.02
C MET A 72 -8.43 -31.85 -14.20
N PRO A 73 -9.19 -32.29 -15.22
CA PRO A 73 -8.64 -32.65 -16.52
C PRO A 73 -7.85 -31.49 -17.15
N LEU A 74 -6.78 -31.83 -17.88
CA LEU A 74 -5.87 -30.84 -18.48
C LEU A 74 -6.61 -29.79 -19.32
N GLU A 75 -7.54 -30.21 -20.16
CA GLU A 75 -8.28 -29.30 -21.05
C GLU A 75 -9.16 -28.30 -20.29
N GLN A 76 -9.82 -28.77 -19.24
CA GLN A 76 -10.62 -27.87 -18.39
C GLN A 76 -9.71 -26.89 -17.63
N ARG A 77 -8.58 -27.35 -17.11
CA ARG A 77 -7.60 -26.51 -16.40
C ARG A 77 -7.01 -25.46 -17.33
N ARG A 78 -6.68 -25.82 -18.59
CA ARG A 78 -6.24 -24.85 -19.61
C ARG A 78 -7.30 -23.77 -19.85
N LYS A 79 -8.55 -24.19 -20.01
CA LYS A 79 -9.66 -23.23 -20.20
C LYS A 79 -9.79 -22.27 -19.02
N VAL A 80 -9.72 -22.78 -17.80
CA VAL A 80 -9.78 -21.98 -16.56
C VAL A 80 -8.66 -20.93 -16.54
N PHE A 81 -7.43 -21.32 -16.83
CA PHE A 81 -6.31 -20.38 -16.89
C PHE A 81 -6.45 -19.37 -18.02
N GLU A 82 -6.93 -19.81 -19.19
CA GLU A 82 -7.20 -18.92 -20.32
C GLU A 82 -8.23 -17.84 -19.95
N ASP A 83 -9.35 -18.24 -19.35
CA ASP A 83 -10.43 -17.33 -18.95
C ASP A 83 -9.96 -16.35 -17.86
N LEU A 84 -9.20 -16.84 -16.88
CA LEU A 84 -8.68 -16.00 -15.79
C LEU A 84 -7.62 -15.00 -16.28
N LEU A 85 -6.63 -15.45 -17.06
CA LEU A 85 -5.52 -14.60 -17.49
C LEU A 85 -5.89 -13.69 -18.68
N ARG A 86 -6.96 -13.99 -19.41
CA ARG A 86 -7.56 -13.07 -20.36
C ARG A 86 -8.10 -11.82 -19.68
N CYS A 87 -8.58 -11.93 -18.46
CA CYS A 87 -8.90 -10.77 -17.63
C CYS A 87 -7.61 -10.00 -17.34
N GLU A 88 -7.69 -8.67 -17.36
CA GLU A 88 -6.51 -7.80 -17.18
C GLU A 88 -6.08 -7.71 -15.71
N ILE A 89 -5.80 -8.85 -15.09
CA ILE A 89 -5.33 -8.92 -13.70
C ILE A 89 -3.91 -8.33 -13.56
N PRO A 90 -3.58 -7.67 -12.43
CA PRO A 90 -2.25 -7.12 -12.21
C PRO A 90 -1.16 -8.19 -12.14
N ALA A 91 -1.42 -9.24 -11.38
CA ALA A 91 -0.55 -10.41 -11.26
C ALA A 91 -1.33 -11.59 -10.66
N LEU A 92 -0.83 -12.80 -10.94
CA LEU A 92 -1.24 -14.03 -10.27
C LEU A 92 -0.11 -14.51 -9.37
N ILE A 93 -0.40 -14.69 -8.09
CA ILE A 93 0.58 -15.11 -7.08
C ILE A 93 0.24 -16.53 -6.63
N VAL A 94 1.20 -17.44 -6.75
CA VAL A 94 1.08 -18.81 -6.23
C VAL A 94 1.76 -18.88 -4.87
N ALA A 95 0.96 -19.16 -3.83
CA ALA A 95 1.43 -19.23 -2.45
C ALA A 95 2.04 -20.60 -2.11
N ARG A 96 2.78 -20.68 -0.98
CA ARG A 96 3.35 -21.90 -0.42
C ARG A 96 4.36 -22.61 -1.33
N ASN A 97 5.06 -21.88 -2.17
CA ASN A 97 6.08 -22.41 -3.10
C ASN A 97 5.59 -23.61 -3.93
N MET A 98 4.28 -23.62 -4.27
CA MET A 98 3.70 -24.71 -5.06
C MET A 98 4.26 -24.68 -6.48
N GLU A 99 4.38 -25.87 -7.05
CA GLU A 99 4.90 -26.05 -8.40
C GLU A 99 3.96 -25.42 -9.45
N ILE A 100 4.53 -24.65 -10.39
CA ILE A 100 3.75 -23.98 -11.42
C ILE A 100 3.33 -24.98 -12.49
N PHE A 101 2.06 -25.03 -12.82
CA PHE A 101 1.57 -25.84 -13.92
C PHE A 101 2.18 -25.36 -15.26
N PRO A 102 2.69 -26.27 -16.10
CA PRO A 102 3.27 -25.89 -17.40
C PRO A 102 2.30 -25.09 -18.27
N GLU A 103 1.03 -25.48 -18.30
CA GLU A 103 -0.02 -24.79 -19.03
C GLU A 103 -0.31 -23.40 -18.48
N LEU A 104 -0.18 -23.18 -17.17
CA LEU A 104 -0.32 -21.86 -16.57
C LEU A 104 0.80 -20.93 -17.07
N MET A 105 2.04 -21.44 -17.12
CA MET A 105 3.17 -20.70 -17.64
C MET A 105 2.99 -20.33 -19.12
N GLU A 106 2.54 -21.27 -19.94
CA GLU A 106 2.28 -21.08 -21.37
C GLU A 106 1.23 -19.98 -21.59
N ILE A 107 0.11 -20.05 -20.85
CA ILE A 107 -1.00 -19.11 -20.99
C ILE A 107 -0.61 -17.73 -20.42
N ALA A 108 0.18 -17.68 -19.33
CA ALA A 108 0.68 -16.42 -18.78
C ALA A 108 1.58 -15.69 -19.81
N ARG A 109 2.41 -16.42 -20.53
CA ARG A 109 3.23 -15.88 -21.64
C ARG A 109 2.35 -15.37 -22.79
N LYS A 110 1.34 -16.14 -23.18
CA LYS A 110 0.40 -15.78 -24.25
C LYS A 110 -0.31 -14.46 -23.97
N HIS A 111 -0.78 -14.27 -22.74
CA HIS A 111 -1.50 -13.05 -22.32
C HIS A 111 -0.61 -11.96 -21.76
N GLY A 112 0.70 -12.21 -21.63
CA GLY A 112 1.65 -11.25 -21.06
C GLY A 112 1.37 -10.90 -19.59
N ARG A 113 0.80 -11.84 -18.80
CA ARG A 113 0.43 -11.60 -17.39
C ARG A 113 1.53 -12.05 -16.44
N THR A 114 1.82 -11.21 -15.46
CA THR A 114 2.86 -11.50 -14.46
C THR A 114 2.46 -12.67 -13.57
N LEU A 115 3.36 -13.63 -13.44
CA LEU A 115 3.22 -14.79 -12.56
C LEU A 115 4.29 -14.73 -11.48
N LEU A 116 3.84 -14.76 -10.23
CA LEU A 116 4.67 -14.66 -9.03
C LEU A 116 4.52 -15.91 -8.17
N ARG A 117 5.52 -16.18 -7.35
CA ARG A 117 5.50 -17.28 -6.39
C ARG A 117 6.04 -16.82 -5.03
N THR A 118 5.58 -17.44 -3.95
CA THR A 118 6.06 -17.17 -2.59
C THR A 118 5.95 -18.40 -1.70
N GLU A 119 6.85 -18.50 -0.72
CA GLU A 119 6.79 -19.51 0.33
C GLU A 119 5.70 -19.24 1.38
N LYS A 120 5.30 -17.97 1.52
CA LYS A 120 4.33 -17.53 2.52
C LYS A 120 2.98 -18.21 2.34
N THR A 121 2.26 -18.33 3.46
CA THR A 121 0.88 -18.84 3.42
C THR A 121 -0.06 -17.80 2.81
N THR A 122 -1.18 -18.27 2.25
CA THR A 122 -2.18 -17.36 1.65
C THR A 122 -2.69 -16.33 2.66
N VAL A 123 -2.95 -16.76 3.90
CA VAL A 123 -3.50 -15.87 4.95
C VAL A 123 -2.51 -14.78 5.31
N GLU A 124 -1.26 -15.16 5.58
CA GLU A 124 -0.19 -14.23 5.90
C GLU A 124 0.07 -13.24 4.77
N LEU A 125 0.20 -13.75 3.55
CA LEU A 125 0.43 -12.92 2.36
C LEU A 125 -0.71 -11.92 2.14
N THR A 126 -1.97 -12.40 2.19
CA THR A 126 -3.15 -11.56 1.98
C THR A 126 -3.22 -10.44 3.01
N SER A 127 -3.05 -10.77 4.30
CA SER A 127 -3.09 -9.77 5.38
C SER A 127 -2.02 -8.68 5.18
N HIS A 128 -0.79 -9.09 4.91
CA HIS A 128 0.31 -8.15 4.73
C HIS A 128 0.16 -7.29 3.46
N ILE A 129 -0.27 -7.88 2.34
CA ILE A 129 -0.50 -7.13 1.09
C ILE A 129 -1.62 -6.11 1.28
N ILE A 130 -2.75 -6.48 1.88
CA ILE A 130 -3.86 -5.57 2.14
C ILE A 130 -3.40 -4.40 3.02
N ASP A 131 -2.65 -4.68 4.08
CA ASP A 131 -2.12 -3.66 4.99
C ASP A 131 -1.16 -2.68 4.27
N TYR A 132 -0.27 -3.24 3.45
CA TYR A 132 0.65 -2.47 2.62
C TYR A 132 -0.11 -1.58 1.62
N LEU A 133 -1.05 -2.16 0.87
CA LEU A 133 -1.82 -1.44 -0.13
C LEU A 133 -2.72 -0.37 0.49
N ASN A 134 -3.35 -0.64 1.63
CA ASN A 134 -4.10 0.36 2.37
C ASN A 134 -3.23 1.56 2.75
N ARG A 135 -1.98 1.32 3.16
CA ARG A 135 -1.03 2.41 3.45
C ARG A 135 -0.57 3.15 2.19
N ALA A 136 -0.25 2.41 1.13
CA ALA A 136 0.24 2.99 -0.12
C ALA A 136 -0.84 3.80 -0.85
N LEU A 137 -2.08 3.30 -0.86
CA LEU A 137 -3.23 3.90 -1.53
C LEU A 137 -4.03 4.88 -0.66
N ALA A 138 -3.62 5.07 0.60
CA ALA A 138 -4.31 5.97 1.51
C ALA A 138 -4.43 7.38 0.92
N PRO A 139 -5.60 8.01 1.02
CA PRO A 139 -5.79 9.38 0.56
C PRO A 139 -4.84 10.31 1.30
N GLN A 140 -4.11 11.12 0.56
CA GLN A 140 -3.10 12.04 1.10
C GLN A 140 -3.58 13.47 0.95
N ILE A 141 -3.46 14.24 2.03
CA ILE A 141 -3.65 15.69 2.02
C ILE A 141 -2.33 16.37 2.37
N THR A 142 -2.04 17.47 1.71
CA THR A 142 -0.86 18.28 2.03
C THR A 142 -1.31 19.51 2.77
N ARG A 143 -0.78 19.73 3.98
CA ARG A 143 -1.01 20.93 4.78
C ARG A 143 0.28 21.72 4.92
N HIS A 144 0.15 23.04 4.81
CA HIS A 144 1.20 23.96 5.22
C HIS A 144 1.05 24.23 6.71
N GLY A 145 2.14 24.02 7.44
CA GLY A 145 2.16 24.25 8.88
C GLY A 145 3.59 24.14 9.40
N VAL A 146 3.81 24.58 10.60
CA VAL A 146 5.12 24.50 11.26
C VAL A 146 5.07 23.36 12.28
N LEU A 147 5.91 22.35 12.10
CA LEU A 147 6.08 21.28 13.10
C LEU A 147 7.22 21.66 14.03
N MET A 148 6.93 21.64 15.30
CA MET A 148 7.91 21.84 16.37
C MET A 148 7.99 20.58 17.23
N ASN A 149 9.18 20.28 17.73
CA ASN A 149 9.35 19.33 18.81
C ASN A 149 9.38 20.12 20.13
N ILE A 150 8.32 19.97 20.92
CA ILE A 150 8.15 20.65 22.20
C ILE A 150 8.17 19.58 23.29
N TYR A 151 9.21 19.54 24.13
CA TYR A 151 9.41 18.55 25.19
C TYR A 151 9.31 17.09 24.69
N GLY A 152 9.88 16.79 23.51
CA GLY A 152 9.85 15.45 22.92
C GLY A 152 8.56 15.13 22.14
N GLN A 153 7.57 16.02 22.14
CA GLN A 153 6.33 15.85 21.40
C GLN A 153 6.31 16.69 20.11
N GLY A 154 5.87 16.08 19.01
CA GLY A 154 5.66 16.79 17.75
C GLY A 154 4.35 17.58 17.78
N VAL A 155 4.45 18.91 17.71
CA VAL A 155 3.30 19.82 17.64
C VAL A 155 3.26 20.47 16.27
N LEU A 156 2.17 20.24 15.53
CA LEU A 156 1.94 20.86 14.23
C LEU A 156 1.03 22.09 14.39
N MET A 157 1.60 23.27 14.10
CA MET A 157 0.85 24.52 14.06
C MET A 157 0.27 24.71 12.66
N ILE A 158 -1.05 24.78 12.55
CA ILE A 158 -1.79 25.00 11.30
C ILE A 158 -2.61 26.28 11.45
N GLY A 159 -2.78 27.02 10.38
CA GLY A 159 -3.59 28.24 10.32
C GLY A 159 -3.32 29.00 9.03
N ASP A 160 -4.05 30.07 8.81
CA ASP A 160 -3.94 30.91 7.61
C ASP A 160 -2.58 31.62 7.53
N SER A 161 -2.23 32.06 6.32
CA SER A 161 -1.00 32.84 6.11
C SER A 161 -1.10 34.16 6.91
N GLY A 162 -0.01 34.53 7.57
CA GLY A 162 0.04 35.78 8.35
C GLY A 162 -0.47 35.71 9.80
N ILE A 163 -0.98 34.56 10.28
CA ILE A 163 -1.52 34.39 11.63
C ILE A 163 -0.44 34.31 12.74
N GLY A 164 0.83 34.46 12.41
CA GLY A 164 1.91 34.43 13.41
C GLY A 164 2.53 33.06 13.66
N LYS A 165 2.31 32.04 12.78
CA LYS A 165 2.90 30.69 12.93
C LYS A 165 4.43 30.72 12.98
N SER A 166 5.05 31.52 12.11
CA SER A 166 6.51 31.62 12.01
C SER A 166 7.10 32.35 13.22
N GLU A 167 6.43 33.39 13.69
CA GLU A 167 6.82 34.15 14.87
C GLU A 167 6.75 33.26 16.13
N THR A 168 5.67 32.51 16.29
CA THR A 168 5.54 31.52 17.38
C THR A 168 6.63 30.44 17.30
N ALA A 169 6.97 29.97 16.10
CA ALA A 169 8.04 28.98 15.92
C ALA A 169 9.41 29.54 16.32
N ILE A 170 9.70 30.80 15.95
CA ILE A 170 10.96 31.48 16.33
C ILE A 170 11.03 31.64 17.87
N GLU A 171 9.93 32.02 18.50
CA GLU A 171 9.90 32.16 19.96
C GLU A 171 10.13 30.81 20.66
N LEU A 172 9.53 29.73 20.16
CA LEU A 172 9.77 28.38 20.67
C LEU A 172 11.21 27.91 20.46
N LEU A 173 11.84 28.27 19.31
CA LEU A 173 13.24 28.00 19.06
C LEU A 173 14.15 28.71 20.08
N LYS A 174 13.86 29.97 20.40
CA LYS A 174 14.61 30.72 21.44
C LYS A 174 14.52 30.05 22.81
N ARG A 175 13.42 29.36 23.08
CA ARG A 175 13.20 28.57 24.30
C ARG A 175 13.81 27.16 24.26
N GLY A 176 14.59 26.83 23.22
CA GLY A 176 15.33 25.56 23.12
C GLY A 176 14.53 24.41 22.48
N HIS A 177 13.36 24.69 21.93
CA HIS A 177 12.61 23.68 21.19
C HIS A 177 13.16 23.50 19.77
N ARG A 178 12.88 22.36 19.13
CA ARG A 178 13.44 22.05 17.80
C ARG A 178 12.40 22.24 16.71
N LEU A 179 12.82 22.87 15.61
CA LEU A 179 12.01 23.00 14.40
C LEU A 179 12.09 21.68 13.59
N GLY A 180 10.92 21.22 13.14
CA GLY A 180 10.83 20.14 12.15
C GLY A 180 10.83 20.70 10.73
N THR A 181 9.80 20.41 9.94
CA THR A 181 9.65 20.92 8.56
C THR A 181 8.37 21.74 8.42
N THR A 182 8.30 22.55 7.37
CA THR A 182 7.17 23.47 7.13
C THR A 182 6.08 22.91 6.23
N ARG A 183 6.32 21.75 5.60
CA ARG A 183 5.34 21.13 4.70
C ARG A 183 5.14 19.66 5.04
N TRP A 184 3.90 19.28 5.33
CA TRP A 184 3.53 17.95 5.79
C TRP A 184 2.54 17.29 4.86
N ARG A 185 2.68 15.98 4.73
CA ARG A 185 1.75 15.13 4.02
C ARG A 185 1.09 14.19 5.03
N PHE A 186 -0.21 14.25 5.13
CA PHE A 186 -1.01 13.36 5.96
C PHE A 186 -1.64 12.30 5.09
N ALA A 187 -1.54 11.04 5.50
CA ALA A 187 -2.28 9.95 4.93
C ALA A 187 -3.42 9.58 5.90
N ALA A 188 -4.65 9.54 5.40
CA ALA A 188 -5.80 9.12 6.19
C ALA A 188 -5.86 7.59 6.22
N PHE A 189 -5.64 7.00 7.39
CA PHE A 189 -5.83 5.58 7.62
C PHE A 189 -7.10 5.35 8.44
N PRO A 190 -7.73 4.17 8.34
CA PRO A 190 -8.80 3.75 9.25
C PRO A 190 -8.34 3.63 10.70
N THR A 191 -7.04 3.53 10.94
CA THR A 191 -6.33 3.51 12.22
C THR A 191 -5.11 4.42 12.16
N PRO A 192 -4.53 4.86 13.28
CA PRO A 192 -3.94 6.18 13.51
C PRO A 192 -3.17 6.79 12.33
N CYS A 193 -3.44 8.07 12.09
CA CYS A 193 -2.85 8.87 11.03
C CYS A 193 -1.32 8.91 11.12
N THR A 194 -0.59 8.52 10.07
CA THR A 194 0.87 8.69 9.99
C THR A 194 1.21 9.90 9.13
N ALA A 195 2.00 10.82 9.68
CA ALA A 195 2.50 11.99 8.97
C ALA A 195 3.88 11.69 8.37
N ARG A 196 4.07 11.94 7.07
CA ARG A 196 5.39 11.86 6.41
C ARG A 196 5.83 13.23 5.90
N PRO A 197 7.08 13.64 6.15
CA PRO A 197 7.65 14.83 5.52
C PRO A 197 7.87 14.60 4.02
N ARG A 198 7.66 15.63 3.21
CA ARG A 198 8.04 15.59 1.79
C ARG A 198 9.56 15.59 1.68
N ARG A 199 10.15 14.69 0.87
CA ARG A 199 11.59 14.61 0.64
C ARG A 199 12.14 15.94 0.13
N SER A 200 12.79 16.66 1.00
CA SER A 200 13.93 17.51 0.72
C SER A 200 14.76 17.50 2.00
N SER A 201 15.85 16.73 2.00
CA SER A 201 16.76 16.44 3.12
C SER A 201 16.19 15.53 4.23
N ALA A 202 16.89 14.43 4.36
CA ALA A 202 16.66 13.29 5.23
C ALA A 202 16.39 13.61 6.70
N THR A 203 15.20 13.31 7.15
CA THR A 203 14.97 12.82 8.52
C THR A 203 13.66 12.04 8.51
N THR A 204 13.75 10.71 8.53
CA THR A 204 12.60 9.82 8.60
C THR A 204 12.10 9.79 10.04
N LEU A 205 10.94 10.41 10.28
CA LEU A 205 10.24 10.31 11.56
C LEU A 205 9.13 9.29 11.43
N ARG A 206 9.22 8.17 12.14
CA ARG A 206 8.08 7.28 12.39
C ARG A 206 7.35 7.83 13.62
N SER A 207 6.11 8.23 13.43
CA SER A 207 5.28 8.65 14.56
C SER A 207 3.84 8.23 14.32
N GLY A 208 3.27 7.50 15.28
CA GLY A 208 1.84 7.25 15.37
C GLY A 208 1.13 8.52 15.88
N VAL A 209 0.17 9.01 15.12
CA VAL A 209 -0.67 10.14 15.51
C VAL A 209 -2.03 9.63 15.94
N SER A 210 -2.40 9.80 17.20
CA SER A 210 -3.78 9.62 17.64
C SER A 210 -4.54 10.95 17.45
N ALA A 211 -5.53 10.95 16.58
CA ALA A 211 -6.44 12.08 16.41
C ALA A 211 -7.66 11.88 17.32
N SER A 212 -7.85 12.75 18.30
CA SER A 212 -9.15 12.88 18.98
C SER A 212 -9.97 13.92 18.23
N SER A 213 -11.03 13.46 17.57
CA SER A 213 -12.00 14.32 16.88
C SER A 213 -13.00 14.88 17.87
N THR A 214 -13.05 16.22 18.03
CA THR A 214 -14.30 16.93 18.31
C THR A 214 -14.12 18.44 18.13
N CYS A 215 -15.06 19.02 17.46
CA CYS A 215 -15.47 20.42 17.43
C CYS A 215 -15.19 21.24 16.16
N SER A 216 -16.26 21.73 15.60
CA SER A 216 -16.44 22.48 14.36
C SER A 216 -15.88 23.91 14.31
N SER A 217 -14.88 24.26 15.09
CA SER A 217 -14.22 25.58 15.04
C SER A 217 -12.86 25.66 15.72
N CYS A 218 -12.20 24.54 16.01
CA CYS A 218 -10.91 24.55 16.70
C CYS A 218 -9.81 23.96 15.84
N SER A 219 -8.65 24.63 15.82
CA SER A 219 -7.36 24.14 15.37
C SER A 219 -7.11 22.71 15.89
N VAL A 220 -6.99 21.76 14.96
CA VAL A 220 -6.74 20.34 15.28
C VAL A 220 -5.34 20.22 15.90
N TRP A 221 -5.28 19.90 17.16
CA TRP A 221 -4.04 19.52 17.84
C TRP A 221 -3.79 18.03 17.57
N ALA A 222 -2.87 17.73 16.66
CA ALA A 222 -2.41 16.36 16.45
C ALA A 222 -1.17 16.12 17.30
N ARG A 223 -1.25 15.22 18.28
CA ARG A 223 -0.10 14.81 19.11
C ARG A 223 0.68 13.73 18.37
N CYS A 224 1.92 13.99 18.01
CA CYS A 224 2.83 13.11 17.34
C CYS A 224 3.93 12.67 18.31
N SER A 225 4.03 11.40 18.66
CA SER A 225 5.16 10.89 19.43
C SER A 225 6.35 10.63 18.50
N LEU A 226 7.46 11.30 18.75
CA LEU A 226 8.71 11.15 18.01
C LEU A 226 9.54 10.05 18.67
N THR A 227 9.66 8.90 18.04
CA THR A 227 10.66 7.89 18.45
C THR A 227 11.97 8.17 17.71
N PRO A 228 13.09 8.39 18.40
CA PRO A 228 14.39 8.52 17.75
C PRO A 228 14.81 7.15 17.19
N THR A 229 15.10 7.06 15.91
CA THR A 229 15.81 5.90 15.35
C THR A 229 17.26 6.00 15.80
N SER A 230 17.69 5.08 16.66
CA SER A 230 19.10 4.87 16.94
C SER A 230 19.84 4.49 15.63
N ARG A 231 20.81 5.30 15.25
CA ARG A 231 21.85 4.90 14.31
C ARG A 231 22.80 3.99 15.07
N SER A 232 22.97 2.79 14.64
CA SER A 232 24.20 2.00 14.75
C SER A 232 24.89 2.05 13.40
#